data_31c52ea2818111619051eeb88eed657b
#
_entry.id   31c52ea2818111619051eeb88eed657b
#
_cell.length_a   1.000
_cell.length_b   1.000
_cell.length_c   1.000
_cell.angle_alpha   90.00
_cell.angle_beta   90.00
_cell.angle_gamma   90.00
#
_symmetry.space_group_name_H-M   'P 1'
#
loop_
_entity.id
_entity.type
_entity.pdbx_description
1 polymer ?
#
loop_
_entity_poly.entity_id
_entity_poly.type
_entity_poly.pdbx_seq_one_letter_code
_entity_poly.pdbx_strand_id
1 'polypeptide(L)'
;MIMKNILLPVIVLLISTASFAQRIHYGVGAGVSSYSISGDAAANLDKVLNFTNGIVSTRPVTGFYGGGFVNIAVANNLSVEPGLYYSTKGYAITGSYTVKGFDILSAKATAALHSSYIEMPLLLKVNFKALQVFAGPQLSYLTSAKVVTSAGVAGINLYQGNIDVTNQLNRWDAAITAGIGYQFTNGIRLTALYDRGLSKIDAAQNTKSYNQGFKVGAGISF
;
A
#
# COMPACT_ATOMS: atom_id res chain seq x y z
N MET A 1 -15.73 -13.58 -29.48
CA MET A 1 -16.55 -12.37 -29.29
C MET A 1 -17.80 -12.58 -28.40
N ILE A 2 -18.11 -13.80 -27.99
CA ILE A 2 -19.34 -14.17 -27.22
C ILE A 2 -19.17 -13.98 -25.70
N MET A 3 -17.97 -14.09 -25.14
CA MET A 3 -17.72 -13.98 -23.69
C MET A 3 -17.95 -12.58 -23.08
N LYS A 4 -17.78 -11.50 -23.85
CA LYS A 4 -18.01 -10.12 -23.34
C LYS A 4 -19.50 -9.84 -23.04
N ASN A 5 -20.42 -10.51 -23.74
CA ASN A 5 -21.85 -10.23 -23.59
C ASN A 5 -22.52 -11.04 -22.44
N ILE A 6 -21.81 -12.05 -21.90
CA ILE A 6 -22.34 -12.90 -20.81
C ILE A 6 -21.95 -12.31 -19.45
N LEU A 7 -20.85 -11.58 -19.36
CA LEU A 7 -20.36 -11.03 -18.10
C LEU A 7 -21.31 -9.97 -17.51
N LEU A 8 -21.87 -9.13 -18.36
CA LEU A 8 -22.79 -8.06 -17.95
C LEU A 8 -24.11 -8.60 -17.34
N PRO A 9 -24.84 -9.55 -17.97
CA PRO A 9 -26.06 -10.10 -17.38
C PRO A 9 -25.79 -10.95 -16.13
N VAL A 10 -24.61 -11.60 -16.02
CA VAL A 10 -24.24 -12.34 -14.80
C VAL A 10 -23.99 -11.37 -13.64
N ILE A 11 -23.33 -10.23 -13.88
CA ILE A 11 -23.14 -9.18 -12.87
C ILE A 11 -24.49 -8.58 -12.45
N VAL A 12 -25.38 -8.30 -13.40
CA VAL A 12 -26.74 -7.78 -13.11
C VAL A 12 -27.57 -8.80 -12.34
N LEU A 13 -27.48 -10.08 -12.67
CA LEU A 13 -28.19 -11.16 -11.96
C LEU A 13 -27.67 -11.33 -10.52
N LEU A 14 -26.34 -11.20 -10.29
CA LEU A 14 -25.74 -11.22 -8.96
C LEU A 14 -26.17 -10.02 -8.11
N ILE A 15 -26.38 -8.85 -8.72
CA ILE A 15 -26.84 -7.65 -8.03
C ILE A 15 -28.33 -7.76 -7.67
N SER A 16 -29.16 -8.39 -8.52
CA SER A 16 -30.62 -8.49 -8.29
C SER A 16 -31.01 -9.48 -7.20
N THR A 17 -30.22 -10.51 -6.94
CA THR A 17 -30.45 -11.47 -5.84
C THR A 17 -30.06 -10.94 -4.47
N ALA A 18 -29.33 -9.84 -4.42
CA ALA A 18 -28.83 -9.22 -3.19
C ALA A 18 -29.85 -8.32 -2.47
N SER A 19 -31.06 -8.15 -3.00
CA SER A 19 -32.03 -7.13 -2.54
C SER A 19 -32.84 -7.48 -1.28
N PHE A 20 -32.64 -8.65 -0.67
CA PHE A 20 -33.47 -9.03 0.49
C PHE A 20 -32.58 -9.17 1.75
N ALA A 21 -32.77 -8.25 2.70
CA ALA A 21 -32.26 -8.27 4.07
C ALA A 21 -30.75 -8.03 4.26
N GLN A 22 -30.06 -7.31 3.37
CA GLN A 22 -28.66 -6.94 3.60
C GLN A 22 -28.55 -5.84 4.65
N ARG A 23 -27.84 -6.13 5.73
CA ARG A 23 -27.40 -5.07 6.66
C ARG A 23 -26.21 -4.36 6.01
N ILE A 24 -26.41 -3.11 5.66
CA ILE A 24 -25.38 -2.24 5.10
C ILE A 24 -24.89 -1.34 6.22
N HIS A 25 -23.59 -1.34 6.47
CA HIS A 25 -22.92 -0.42 7.40
C HIS A 25 -21.91 0.41 6.62
N TYR A 26 -21.86 1.67 6.91
CA TYR A 26 -20.85 2.59 6.38
C TYR A 26 -19.78 2.80 7.41
N GLY A 27 -18.61 3.19 6.97
CA GLY A 27 -17.56 3.55 7.90
C GLY A 27 -16.43 4.33 7.25
N VAL A 28 -15.61 4.89 8.11
CA VAL A 28 -14.38 5.57 7.73
C VAL A 28 -13.22 4.99 8.51
N GLY A 29 -12.03 5.07 7.94
CA GLY A 29 -10.84 4.56 8.60
C GLY A 29 -9.59 5.30 8.15
N ALA A 30 -8.60 5.33 9.03
CA ALA A 30 -7.31 5.91 8.76
C ALA A 30 -6.22 5.17 9.54
N GLY A 31 -4.99 5.31 9.10
CA GLY A 31 -3.86 4.68 9.76
C GLY A 31 -2.52 5.01 9.12
N VAL A 32 -1.53 4.28 9.57
CA VAL A 32 -0.17 4.36 9.04
C VAL A 32 0.14 3.15 8.16
N SER A 33 1.04 3.36 7.22
CA SER A 33 1.49 2.34 6.29
C SER A 33 3.02 2.31 6.26
N SER A 34 3.57 1.15 5.96
CA SER A 34 5.00 0.94 5.76
C SER A 34 5.18 0.07 4.53
N TYR A 35 5.70 0.66 3.45
CA TYR A 35 5.86 -0.01 2.17
C TYR A 35 7.32 -0.16 1.78
N SER A 36 7.59 -1.26 1.08
CA SER A 36 8.86 -1.57 0.43
C SER A 36 8.61 -2.11 -0.97
N ILE A 37 9.66 -2.30 -1.73
CA ILE A 37 9.60 -3.01 -3.02
C ILE A 37 10.06 -4.44 -2.86
N SER A 38 9.54 -5.29 -3.75
CA SER A 38 9.94 -6.69 -3.91
C SER A 38 10.20 -7.01 -5.38
N GLY A 39 10.86 -8.14 -5.65
CA GLY A 39 11.21 -8.59 -7.00
C GLY A 39 12.63 -8.23 -7.39
N ASP A 40 12.91 -8.13 -8.69
CA ASP A 40 14.27 -7.97 -9.24
C ASP A 40 14.97 -6.69 -8.75
N ALA A 41 14.23 -5.59 -8.58
CA ALA A 41 14.79 -4.35 -8.06
C ALA A 41 15.28 -4.52 -6.61
N ALA A 42 14.54 -5.24 -5.77
CA ALA A 42 14.98 -5.56 -4.41
C ALA A 42 16.21 -6.47 -4.43
N ALA A 43 16.19 -7.52 -5.25
CA ALA A 43 17.31 -8.46 -5.36
C ALA A 43 18.59 -7.81 -5.91
N ASN A 44 18.46 -6.91 -6.90
CA ASN A 44 19.61 -6.17 -7.42
C ASN A 44 20.14 -5.17 -6.38
N LEU A 45 19.25 -4.57 -5.61
CA LEU A 45 19.60 -3.67 -4.54
C LEU A 45 20.34 -4.42 -3.41
N ASP A 46 19.88 -5.63 -3.03
CA ASP A 46 20.55 -6.48 -2.05
C ASP A 46 21.99 -6.85 -2.50
N LYS A 47 22.22 -7.08 -3.80
CA LYS A 47 23.56 -7.28 -4.34
C LYS A 47 24.45 -6.05 -4.17
N VAL A 48 23.92 -4.86 -4.43
CA VAL A 48 24.63 -3.58 -4.21
C VAL A 48 24.91 -3.38 -2.73
N LEU A 49 23.97 -3.68 -1.84
CA LEU A 49 24.13 -3.59 -0.39
C LEU A 49 25.26 -4.50 0.10
N ASN A 50 25.27 -5.75 -0.37
CA ASN A 50 26.31 -6.72 -0.01
C ASN A 50 27.69 -6.31 -0.57
N PHE A 51 27.74 -5.78 -1.79
CA PHE A 51 29.00 -5.28 -2.40
C PHE A 51 29.55 -4.06 -1.67
N THR A 52 28.68 -3.19 -1.16
CA THR A 52 29.09 -1.94 -0.48
C THR A 52 29.32 -2.10 1.02
N ASN A 53 29.29 -3.32 1.56
CA ASN A 53 29.54 -3.61 2.98
C ASN A 53 28.72 -2.71 3.94
N GLY A 54 27.45 -2.45 3.61
CA GLY A 54 26.56 -1.66 4.44
C GLY A 54 26.66 -0.14 4.28
N ILE A 55 27.48 0.37 3.35
CA ILE A 55 27.51 1.79 3.01
C ILE A 55 26.19 2.26 2.42
N VAL A 56 25.47 1.39 1.69
CA VAL A 56 24.14 1.64 1.16
C VAL A 56 23.13 0.80 1.94
N SER A 57 21.98 1.36 2.26
CA SER A 57 20.87 0.67 2.93
C SER A 57 19.52 1.05 2.30
N THR A 58 18.57 0.15 2.36
CA THR A 58 17.18 0.44 2.00
C THR A 58 16.33 0.52 3.23
N ARG A 59 15.32 1.38 3.17
CA ARG A 59 14.34 1.52 4.25
C ARG A 59 12.94 1.65 3.67
N PRO A 60 11.95 1.01 4.30
CA PRO A 60 10.56 1.31 3.97
C PRO A 60 10.26 2.78 4.32
N VAL A 61 9.44 3.41 3.51
CA VAL A 61 8.91 4.74 3.81
C VAL A 61 7.60 4.56 4.55
N THR A 62 7.51 5.20 5.72
CA THR A 62 6.27 5.28 6.47
C THR A 62 5.36 6.29 5.81
N GLY A 63 4.15 5.85 5.50
CA GLY A 63 3.09 6.65 4.93
C GLY A 63 1.85 6.65 5.80
N PHE A 64 0.77 7.17 5.25
CA PHE A 64 -0.56 7.15 5.85
C PHE A 64 -1.59 6.73 4.83
N TYR A 65 -2.74 6.28 5.30
CA TYR A 65 -3.92 6.06 4.49
C TYR A 65 -5.17 6.55 5.23
N GLY A 66 -6.20 6.90 4.48
CA GLY A 66 -7.49 7.29 5.04
C GLY A 66 -8.56 7.27 3.97
N GLY A 67 -9.78 6.91 4.35
CA GLY A 67 -10.88 6.77 3.41
C GLY A 67 -12.14 6.21 4.02
N GLY A 68 -13.04 5.76 3.15
CA GLY A 68 -14.34 5.19 3.52
C GLY A 68 -14.53 3.80 2.97
N PHE A 69 -15.43 3.07 3.58
CA PHE A 69 -15.84 1.74 3.15
C PHE A 69 -17.34 1.51 3.37
N VAL A 70 -17.86 0.55 2.66
CA VAL A 70 -19.23 0.04 2.83
C VAL A 70 -19.13 -1.44 3.16
N ASN A 71 -19.69 -1.87 4.27
CA ASN A 71 -19.77 -3.27 4.65
C ASN A 71 -21.15 -3.82 4.33
N ILE A 72 -21.23 -4.80 3.46
CA ILE A 72 -22.45 -5.43 2.99
C ILE A 72 -22.47 -6.86 3.51
N ALA A 73 -23.34 -7.14 4.48
CA ALA A 73 -23.49 -8.49 5.02
C ALA A 73 -24.18 -9.39 3.99
N VAL A 74 -23.52 -10.46 3.55
CA VAL A 74 -24.06 -11.45 2.61
C VAL A 74 -24.52 -12.72 3.31
N ALA A 75 -24.03 -12.98 4.53
CA ALA A 75 -24.49 -14.03 5.42
C ALA A 75 -24.24 -13.62 6.89
N ASN A 76 -24.64 -14.44 7.86
CA ASN A 76 -24.55 -14.10 9.29
C ASN A 76 -23.12 -13.71 9.74
N ASN A 77 -22.11 -14.32 9.16
CA ASN A 77 -20.70 -14.09 9.51
C ASN A 77 -19.83 -13.71 8.30
N LEU A 78 -20.44 -13.49 7.13
CA LEU A 78 -19.75 -13.17 5.89
C LEU A 78 -20.25 -11.82 5.35
N SER A 79 -19.31 -10.97 4.97
CA SER A 79 -19.59 -9.68 4.33
C SER A 79 -18.61 -9.37 3.20
N VAL A 80 -19.04 -8.51 2.30
CA VAL A 80 -18.21 -7.90 1.26
C VAL A 80 -18.02 -6.43 1.60
N GLU A 81 -16.79 -5.98 1.56
CA GLU A 81 -16.42 -4.60 1.94
C GLU A 81 -15.66 -3.91 0.81
N PRO A 82 -16.36 -3.23 -0.12
CA PRO A 82 -15.73 -2.26 -1.00
C PRO A 82 -15.29 -1.03 -0.22
N GLY A 83 -14.13 -0.48 -0.58
CA GLY A 83 -13.58 0.73 0.02
C GLY A 83 -13.00 1.69 -1.00
N LEU A 84 -12.82 2.93 -0.57
CA LEU A 84 -12.10 3.97 -1.32
C LEU A 84 -11.19 4.71 -0.34
N TYR A 85 -9.88 4.66 -0.59
CA TYR A 85 -8.88 5.23 0.29
C TYR A 85 -7.85 6.05 -0.50
N TYR A 86 -7.39 7.12 0.12
CA TYR A 86 -6.15 7.77 -0.27
C TYR A 86 -5.01 7.14 0.56
N SER A 87 -3.88 6.83 -0.08
CA SER A 87 -2.75 6.16 0.56
C SER A 87 -1.43 6.68 0.02
N THR A 88 -0.43 6.76 0.89
CA THR A 88 0.95 7.05 0.49
C THR A 88 1.81 5.81 0.65
N LYS A 89 2.62 5.52 -0.37
CA LYS A 89 3.56 4.39 -0.43
C LYS A 89 4.94 4.89 -0.81
N GLY A 90 5.97 4.15 -0.45
CA GLY A 90 7.29 4.49 -0.91
C GLY A 90 8.40 3.65 -0.31
N TYR A 91 9.62 3.93 -0.73
CA TYR A 91 10.85 3.35 -0.21
C TYR A 91 12.00 4.36 -0.33
N ALA A 92 13.01 4.22 0.51
CA ALA A 92 14.18 5.06 0.50
C ALA A 92 15.45 4.22 0.37
N ILE A 93 16.40 4.76 -0.38
CA ILE A 93 17.78 4.27 -0.48
C ILE A 93 18.66 5.31 0.18
N THR A 94 19.49 4.87 1.12
CA THR A 94 20.42 5.75 1.85
C THR A 94 21.82 5.21 1.69
N GLY A 95 22.73 6.04 1.20
CA GLY A 95 24.17 5.85 1.28
C GLY A 95 24.73 6.63 2.45
N SER A 96 25.55 6.00 3.29
CA SER A 96 26.22 6.67 4.40
C SER A 96 27.69 6.24 4.46
N TYR A 97 28.57 7.22 4.59
CA TYR A 97 30.00 7.01 4.78
C TYR A 97 30.47 7.76 6.03
N THR A 98 31.03 7.01 6.97
CA THR A 98 31.58 7.57 8.20
C THR A 98 33.08 7.41 8.16
N VAL A 99 33.84 8.48 8.41
CA VAL A 99 35.30 8.44 8.45
C VAL A 99 35.73 7.76 9.75
N LYS A 100 36.46 6.65 9.63
CA LYS A 100 36.99 5.92 10.80
C LYS A 100 37.82 6.85 11.69
N GLY A 101 37.45 6.91 12.98
CA GLY A 101 38.10 7.75 13.98
C GLY A 101 37.50 9.15 14.16
N PHE A 102 36.51 9.52 13.33
CA PHE A 102 35.81 10.79 13.44
C PHE A 102 34.32 10.56 13.21
N ASP A 103 33.61 10.00 14.19
CA ASP A 103 32.17 9.67 14.10
C ASP A 103 31.28 10.90 13.81
N ILE A 104 31.79 12.09 14.07
CA ILE A 104 31.12 13.37 13.77
C ILE A 104 31.18 13.69 12.26
N LEU A 105 32.15 13.15 11.50
CA LEU A 105 32.30 13.36 10.07
C LEU A 105 31.61 12.22 9.26
N SER A 106 30.29 12.22 9.26
CA SER A 106 29.51 11.30 8.43
C SER A 106 28.87 12.05 7.26
N ALA A 107 29.06 11.54 6.05
CA ALA A 107 28.34 11.99 4.85
C ALA A 107 27.17 11.04 4.61
N LYS A 108 25.98 11.59 4.36
CA LYS A 108 24.77 10.84 4.10
C LYS A 108 24.05 11.38 2.87
N ALA A 109 23.70 10.49 1.96
CA ALA A 109 22.85 10.80 0.82
C ALA A 109 21.63 9.86 0.84
N THR A 110 20.45 10.40 0.65
CA THR A 110 19.18 9.63 0.62
C THR A 110 18.40 9.99 -0.62
N ALA A 111 17.87 8.99 -1.29
CA ALA A 111 16.86 9.13 -2.33
C ALA A 111 15.61 8.37 -1.87
N ALA A 112 14.50 9.07 -1.69
CA ALA A 112 13.23 8.49 -1.25
C ALA A 112 12.17 8.68 -2.32
N LEU A 113 11.53 7.59 -2.75
CA LEU A 113 10.34 7.64 -3.57
C LEU A 113 9.12 7.79 -2.66
N HIS A 114 8.31 8.79 -2.91
CA HIS A 114 7.01 9.01 -2.30
C HIS A 114 5.94 8.96 -3.39
N SER A 115 5.02 8.04 -3.28
CA SER A 115 3.94 7.84 -4.24
C SER A 115 2.59 7.92 -3.54
N SER A 116 1.65 8.63 -4.15
CA SER A 116 0.29 8.80 -3.65
C SER A 116 -0.69 8.04 -4.54
N TYR A 117 -1.62 7.32 -3.94
CA TYR A 117 -2.58 6.47 -4.62
C TYR A 117 -4.01 6.72 -4.14
N ILE A 118 -4.96 6.56 -5.06
CA ILE A 118 -6.35 6.24 -4.73
C ILE A 118 -6.48 4.72 -4.79
N GLU A 119 -6.90 4.09 -3.71
CA GLU A 119 -7.00 2.64 -3.57
C GLU A 119 -8.45 2.21 -3.47
N MET A 120 -8.80 1.16 -4.18
CA MET A 120 -10.15 0.58 -4.26
C MET A 120 -10.07 -0.92 -3.89
N PRO A 121 -9.97 -1.27 -2.60
CA PRO A 121 -10.06 -2.65 -2.17
C PRO A 121 -11.48 -3.18 -2.29
N LEU A 122 -11.62 -4.46 -2.60
CA LEU A 122 -12.85 -5.23 -2.51
C LEU A 122 -12.58 -6.45 -1.63
N LEU A 123 -12.91 -6.36 -0.34
CA LEU A 123 -12.54 -7.36 0.65
C LEU A 123 -13.72 -8.29 0.94
N LEU A 124 -13.46 -9.59 0.92
CA LEU A 124 -14.31 -10.60 1.52
C LEU A 124 -13.92 -10.73 2.99
N LYS A 125 -14.87 -10.55 3.89
CA LYS A 125 -14.66 -10.50 5.33
C LYS A 125 -15.45 -11.59 6.04
N VAL A 126 -14.79 -12.34 6.90
CA VAL A 126 -15.41 -13.31 7.80
C VAL A 126 -15.31 -12.78 9.23
N ASN A 127 -16.44 -12.76 9.93
CA ASN A 127 -16.56 -12.26 11.29
C ASN A 127 -16.66 -13.42 12.29
N PHE A 128 -15.75 -13.46 13.25
CA PHE A 128 -15.75 -14.39 14.37
C PHE A 128 -16.00 -13.59 15.65
N LYS A 129 -17.27 -13.25 15.94
CA LYS A 129 -17.65 -12.30 16.99
C LYS A 129 -16.99 -10.93 16.72
N ALA A 130 -16.10 -10.50 17.62
CA ALA A 130 -15.36 -9.24 17.48
C ALA A 130 -14.15 -9.33 16.53
N LEU A 131 -13.60 -10.54 16.30
CA LEU A 131 -12.47 -10.75 15.41
C LEU A 131 -12.97 -10.83 13.96
N GLN A 132 -12.24 -10.19 13.07
CA GLN A 132 -12.49 -10.16 11.63
C GLN A 132 -11.25 -10.63 10.89
N VAL A 133 -11.45 -11.48 9.89
CA VAL A 133 -10.40 -11.87 8.93
C VAL A 133 -10.91 -11.50 7.55
N PHE A 134 -10.08 -10.88 6.74
CA PHE A 134 -10.49 -10.44 5.43
C PHE A 134 -9.36 -10.53 4.41
N ALA A 135 -9.76 -10.78 3.17
CA ALA A 135 -8.85 -10.75 2.04
C ALA A 135 -9.60 -10.38 0.77
N GLY A 136 -8.89 -9.86 -0.23
CA GLY A 136 -9.46 -9.56 -1.52
C GLY A 136 -8.52 -8.81 -2.45
N PRO A 137 -8.95 -8.59 -3.69
CA PRO A 137 -8.22 -7.78 -4.65
C PRO A 137 -8.31 -6.29 -4.26
N GLN A 138 -7.26 -5.57 -4.61
CA GLN A 138 -7.17 -4.11 -4.52
C GLN A 138 -6.69 -3.56 -5.85
N LEU A 139 -7.39 -2.58 -6.39
CA LEU A 139 -6.94 -1.79 -7.50
C LEU A 139 -6.55 -0.40 -6.99
N SER A 140 -5.42 0.12 -7.45
CA SER A 140 -4.92 1.42 -7.02
C SER A 140 -4.55 2.26 -8.23
N TYR A 141 -4.84 3.56 -8.18
CA TYR A 141 -4.48 4.53 -9.21
C TYR A 141 -3.46 5.52 -8.65
N LEU A 142 -2.29 5.59 -9.30
CA LEU A 142 -1.22 6.53 -8.94
C LEU A 142 -1.62 7.95 -9.31
N THR A 143 -1.72 8.82 -8.33
CA THR A 143 -2.03 10.25 -8.51
C THR A 143 -0.77 11.08 -8.67
N SER A 144 0.26 10.82 -7.86
CA SER A 144 1.56 11.48 -7.97
C SER A 144 2.69 10.60 -7.43
N ALA A 145 3.89 10.77 -7.98
CA ALA A 145 5.11 10.16 -7.49
C ALA A 145 6.28 11.13 -7.57
N LYS A 146 7.02 11.26 -6.47
CA LYS A 146 8.16 12.18 -6.36
C LYS A 146 9.34 11.46 -5.74
N VAL A 147 10.51 11.66 -6.34
CA VAL A 147 11.79 11.28 -5.73
C VAL A 147 12.34 12.49 -5.00
N VAL A 148 12.45 12.37 -3.70
CA VAL A 148 13.08 13.38 -2.85
C VAL A 148 14.51 12.93 -2.59
N THR A 149 15.47 13.73 -3.01
CA THR A 149 16.89 13.50 -2.77
C THR A 149 17.40 14.46 -1.71
N SER A 150 18.20 13.97 -0.78
CA SER A 150 18.87 14.81 0.21
C SER A 150 20.31 14.34 0.39
N ALA A 151 21.21 15.28 0.57
CA ALA A 151 22.60 15.00 0.90
C ALA A 151 23.06 15.96 2.02
N GLY A 152 23.85 15.43 2.96
CA GLY A 152 24.34 16.21 4.09
C GLY A 152 25.62 15.63 4.67
N VAL A 153 26.30 16.44 5.46
CA VAL A 153 27.51 16.09 6.20
C VAL A 153 27.33 16.53 7.65
N ALA A 154 27.75 15.69 8.57
CA ALA A 154 27.69 15.98 10.02
C ALA A 154 26.28 16.36 10.53
N GLY A 155 25.23 15.76 9.95
CA GLY A 155 23.85 16.04 10.33
C GLY A 155 23.24 17.30 9.72
N ILE A 156 24.00 18.09 8.94
CA ILE A 156 23.53 19.29 8.26
C ILE A 156 23.13 18.93 6.83
N ASN A 157 21.87 19.17 6.43
CA ASN A 157 21.42 19.00 5.06
C ASN A 157 21.98 20.13 4.18
N LEU A 158 22.84 19.77 3.23
CA LEU A 158 23.46 20.71 2.30
C LEU A 158 22.72 20.79 0.96
N TYR A 159 21.98 19.74 0.62
CA TYR A 159 21.24 19.64 -0.64
C TYR A 159 19.91 18.95 -0.43
N GLN A 160 18.86 19.49 -1.05
CA GLN A 160 17.56 18.85 -1.16
C GLN A 160 17.02 19.09 -2.56
N GLY A 161 16.67 18.00 -3.24
CA GLY A 161 16.07 18.01 -4.57
C GLY A 161 14.73 17.28 -4.58
N ASN A 162 13.87 17.64 -5.51
CA ASN A 162 12.56 17.01 -5.69
C ASN A 162 12.30 16.85 -7.19
N ILE A 163 12.11 15.60 -7.65
CA ILE A 163 11.90 15.27 -9.06
C ILE A 163 10.57 14.53 -9.18
N ASP A 164 9.67 15.04 -10.03
CA ASP A 164 8.44 14.34 -10.36
C ASP A 164 8.73 13.19 -11.32
N VAL A 165 8.35 11.98 -10.92
CA VAL A 165 8.54 10.75 -11.70
C VAL A 165 7.20 10.06 -11.98
N THR A 166 6.10 10.77 -11.84
CA THR A 166 4.74 10.22 -11.96
C THR A 166 4.49 9.52 -13.30
N ASN A 167 5.04 10.07 -14.38
CA ASN A 167 4.87 9.50 -15.73
C ASN A 167 5.82 8.33 -16.04
N GLN A 168 6.80 8.08 -15.19
CA GLN A 168 7.74 6.96 -15.31
C GLN A 168 7.24 5.69 -14.62
N LEU A 169 6.22 5.83 -13.78
CA LEU A 169 5.62 4.72 -13.04
C LEU A 169 4.28 4.31 -13.66
N ASN A 170 3.94 3.03 -13.46
CA ASN A 170 2.65 2.49 -13.88
C ASN A 170 1.53 3.19 -13.09
N ARG A 171 0.55 3.73 -13.81
CA ARG A 171 -0.60 4.41 -13.21
C ARG A 171 -1.52 3.47 -12.45
N TRP A 172 -1.61 2.21 -12.90
CA TRP A 172 -2.47 1.22 -12.29
C TRP A 172 -1.64 0.18 -11.54
N ASP A 173 -1.99 -0.05 -10.30
CA ASP A 173 -1.36 -1.04 -9.42
C ASP A 173 -2.44 -1.99 -8.88
N ALA A 174 -2.38 -3.25 -9.30
CA ALA A 174 -3.21 -4.31 -8.78
C ALA A 174 -2.47 -5.04 -7.65
N ALA A 175 -3.18 -5.38 -6.58
CA ALA A 175 -2.64 -6.07 -5.42
C ALA A 175 -3.65 -7.07 -4.85
N ILE A 176 -3.17 -7.97 -4.02
CA ILE A 176 -3.97 -8.73 -3.07
C ILE A 176 -3.72 -8.13 -1.68
N THR A 177 -4.81 -7.83 -1.01
CA THR A 177 -4.82 -7.36 0.38
C THR A 177 -5.39 -8.45 1.27
N ALA A 178 -4.73 -8.73 2.38
CA ALA A 178 -5.24 -9.61 3.42
C ALA A 178 -4.99 -9.00 4.80
N GLY A 179 -5.85 -9.30 5.78
CA GLY A 179 -5.69 -8.71 7.09
C GLY A 179 -6.62 -9.28 8.14
N ILE A 180 -6.42 -8.74 9.33
CA ILE A 180 -7.24 -9.02 10.50
C ILE A 180 -7.75 -7.71 11.08
N GLY A 181 -8.88 -7.77 11.75
CA GLY A 181 -9.46 -6.64 12.45
C GLY A 181 -10.12 -7.07 13.76
N TYR A 182 -10.30 -6.11 14.63
CA TYR A 182 -11.06 -6.26 15.86
C TYR A 182 -12.12 -5.16 15.90
N GLN A 183 -13.39 -5.55 15.98
CA GLN A 183 -14.53 -4.66 16.04
C GLN A 183 -15.04 -4.57 17.47
N PHE A 184 -14.97 -3.40 18.05
CA PHE A 184 -15.57 -3.11 19.36
C PHE A 184 -17.07 -2.90 19.25
N THR A 185 -17.77 -3.07 20.36
CA THR A 185 -19.24 -2.91 20.44
C THR A 185 -19.71 -1.47 20.19
N ASN A 186 -18.84 -0.49 20.39
CA ASN A 186 -19.10 0.93 20.14
C ASN A 186 -18.87 1.37 18.70
N GLY A 187 -18.67 0.43 17.75
CA GLY A 187 -18.43 0.72 16.35
C GLY A 187 -16.97 0.98 15.96
N ILE A 188 -16.06 1.16 16.93
CA ILE A 188 -14.62 1.32 16.65
C ILE A 188 -14.06 0.00 16.14
N ARG A 189 -13.20 0.09 15.13
CA ARG A 189 -12.49 -1.05 14.54
C ARG A 189 -10.99 -0.76 14.48
N LEU A 190 -10.18 -1.72 14.89
CA LEU A 190 -8.74 -1.75 14.66
C LEU A 190 -8.44 -2.74 13.55
N THR A 191 -7.50 -2.41 12.68
CA THR A 191 -7.14 -3.26 11.53
C THR A 191 -5.63 -3.34 11.34
N ALA A 192 -5.18 -4.53 10.94
CA ALA A 192 -3.84 -4.74 10.43
C ALA A 192 -3.96 -5.46 9.08
N LEU A 193 -3.33 -4.90 8.04
CA LEU A 193 -3.42 -5.39 6.67
C LEU A 193 -2.02 -5.59 6.09
N TYR A 194 -1.93 -6.53 5.17
CA TYR A 194 -0.78 -6.74 4.32
C TYR A 194 -1.20 -6.67 2.85
N ASP A 195 -0.49 -5.86 2.08
CA ASP A 195 -0.68 -5.70 0.64
C ASP A 195 0.47 -6.36 -0.12
N ARG A 196 0.13 -7.17 -1.11
CA ARG A 196 1.06 -7.76 -2.07
C ARG A 196 0.72 -7.31 -3.48
N GLY A 197 1.56 -6.45 -4.05
CA GLY A 197 1.42 -5.98 -5.44
C GLY A 197 1.62 -7.09 -6.45
N LEU A 198 0.82 -7.06 -7.49
CA LEU A 198 0.84 -7.96 -8.64
C LEU A 198 1.26 -7.23 -9.91
N SER A 199 1.06 -5.91 -9.97
CA SER A 199 1.47 -5.07 -11.10
C SER A 199 2.90 -4.59 -10.92
N LYS A 200 3.65 -4.53 -12.02
CA LYS A 200 4.99 -3.93 -12.03
C LYS A 200 4.89 -2.42 -11.81
N ILE A 201 5.78 -1.88 -10.99
CA ILE A 201 5.84 -0.44 -10.66
C ILE A 201 6.30 0.38 -11.86
N ASP A 202 7.26 -0.14 -12.65
CA ASP A 202 7.82 0.53 -13.83
C ASP A 202 6.80 0.56 -14.99
N ALA A 203 6.55 1.74 -15.56
CA ALA A 203 5.66 1.92 -16.71
C ALA A 203 6.15 1.18 -17.96
N ALA A 204 7.46 1.12 -18.19
CA ALA A 204 8.07 0.38 -19.28
C ALA A 204 8.07 -1.14 -19.07
N GLN A 205 7.71 -1.60 -17.88
CA GLN A 205 7.63 -3.01 -17.49
C GLN A 205 8.94 -3.81 -17.65
N ASN A 206 10.07 -3.14 -17.71
CA ASN A 206 11.39 -3.76 -17.91
C ASN A 206 11.90 -4.47 -16.66
N THR A 207 11.46 -4.00 -15.47
CA THR A 207 11.91 -4.52 -14.18
C THR A 207 10.74 -5.15 -13.43
N LYS A 208 10.91 -6.37 -12.92
CA LYS A 208 9.92 -7.04 -12.08
C LYS A 208 10.01 -6.49 -10.64
N SER A 209 9.38 -5.36 -10.42
CA SER A 209 9.33 -4.66 -9.13
C SER A 209 7.88 -4.45 -8.72
N TYR A 210 7.55 -4.81 -7.49
CA TYR A 210 6.19 -4.81 -6.97
C TYR A 210 6.13 -4.10 -5.63
N ASN A 211 5.04 -3.40 -5.37
CA ASN A 211 4.76 -2.84 -4.05
C ASN A 211 4.42 -3.96 -3.07
N GLN A 212 4.91 -3.85 -1.85
CA GLN A 212 4.46 -4.67 -0.73
C GLN A 212 4.54 -3.87 0.56
N GLY A 213 3.63 -4.12 1.50
CA GLY A 213 3.65 -3.36 2.73
C GLY A 213 2.59 -3.76 3.73
N PHE A 214 2.71 -3.17 4.89
CA PHE A 214 1.77 -3.31 5.99
C PHE A 214 1.04 -2.00 6.25
N LYS A 215 -0.19 -2.11 6.69
CA LYS A 215 -1.04 -1.00 7.15
C LYS A 215 -1.59 -1.35 8.52
N VAL A 216 -1.58 -0.40 9.43
CA VAL A 216 -2.25 -0.51 10.74
C VAL A 216 -3.08 0.74 10.94
N GLY A 217 -4.32 0.57 11.37
CA GLY A 217 -5.20 1.71 11.55
C GLY A 217 -6.42 1.45 12.39
N ALA A 218 -7.18 2.50 12.54
CA ALA A 218 -8.45 2.49 13.23
C ALA A 218 -9.55 3.06 12.32
N GLY A 219 -10.77 2.63 12.57
CA GLY A 219 -11.95 3.12 11.87
C GLY A 219 -13.16 3.12 12.78
N ILE A 220 -14.24 3.69 12.27
CA ILE A 220 -15.55 3.66 12.91
C ILE A 220 -16.59 3.25 11.89
N SER A 221 -17.50 2.35 12.29
CA SER A 221 -18.65 1.91 11.50
C SER A 221 -19.94 2.40 12.15
N PHE A 222 -20.90 2.79 11.34
CA PHE A 222 -22.23 3.30 11.75
C PHE A 222 -23.31 2.82 10.77
#